data_d19a1946b9a5cf23b132d6447cfd6425
#
_entry.id   d19a1946b9a5cf23b132d6447cfd6425
#
_cell.length_a   1.000
_cell.length_b   1.000
_cell.length_c   1.000
_cell.angle_alpha   90.00
_cell.angle_beta   90.00
_cell.angle_gamma   90.00
#
_symmetry.space_group_name_H-M   'P 1'
#
loop_
_entity.id
_entity.type
_entity.pdbx_description
1 polymer ?
#
loop_
_entity_poly.entity_id
_entity_poly.type
_entity_poly.pdbx_seq_one_letter_code
_entity_poly.pdbx_strand_id
1 'polypeptide(L)'
;MDEQKTGTLYIVATPIGNSRDMSPRGVQILTDVDIIAAEDTRRSMVLLGKLEIRNKLMSNHKFNEYGKAKYFINEMKAGKSVAVITDAGTPCISDPGNELIRAAVENGIRVVGVPGCCAAVNALSISGFDLSSFLFYGFFPRETADRRRVLMMMRKGDTATYAFYESPKRIMSVIDFFIEENAQLRLCLCN
;
A
#
# COMPACT_ATOMS: atom_id res chain seq x y z
N MET A 1 -11.56 -30.04 23.62
CA MET A 1 -11.81 -28.58 23.46
C MET A 1 -11.52 -28.28 22.00
N ASP A 2 -12.57 -28.05 21.20
CA ASP A 2 -12.37 -27.64 19.80
C ASP A 2 -11.64 -26.30 19.81
N GLU A 3 -10.41 -26.26 19.30
CA GLU A 3 -9.74 -25.00 19.02
C GLU A 3 -10.58 -24.23 18.01
N GLN A 4 -11.27 -23.22 18.48
CA GLN A 4 -12.09 -22.35 17.63
C GLN A 4 -11.15 -21.74 16.58
N LYS A 5 -11.20 -22.26 15.36
CA LYS A 5 -10.31 -21.88 14.27
C LYS A 5 -10.50 -20.39 13.96
N THR A 6 -9.57 -19.55 14.38
CA THR A 6 -9.58 -18.12 14.06
C THR A 6 -9.48 -17.91 12.55
N GLY A 7 -10.16 -16.88 12.04
CA GLY A 7 -10.03 -16.45 10.64
C GLY A 7 -8.64 -15.88 10.33
N THR A 8 -8.42 -15.53 9.07
CA THR A 8 -7.15 -15.00 8.57
C THR A 8 -7.34 -13.58 8.02
N LEU A 9 -6.37 -12.71 8.28
CA LEU A 9 -6.27 -11.41 7.63
C LEU A 9 -5.40 -11.52 6.36
N TYR A 10 -5.96 -11.22 5.21
CA TYR A 10 -5.24 -11.19 3.94
C TYR A 10 -4.97 -9.74 3.51
N ILE A 11 -3.73 -9.44 3.13
CA ILE A 11 -3.33 -8.16 2.57
C ILE A 11 -3.18 -8.36 1.07
N VAL A 12 -4.14 -7.85 0.29
CA VAL A 12 -4.26 -8.16 -1.14
C VAL A 12 -3.92 -6.93 -1.96
N ALA A 13 -2.82 -7.03 -2.74
CA ALA A 13 -2.45 -5.97 -3.67
C ALA A 13 -3.45 -5.88 -4.84
N THR A 14 -3.83 -4.66 -5.20
CA THR A 14 -4.73 -4.34 -6.32
C THR A 14 -3.97 -3.74 -7.50
N PRO A 15 -4.52 -3.75 -8.72
CA PRO A 15 -3.88 -3.17 -9.89
C PRO A 15 -3.55 -1.68 -9.75
N ILE A 16 -2.46 -1.24 -10.38
CA ILE A 16 -1.98 0.14 -10.39
C ILE A 16 -2.23 0.89 -11.71
N GLY A 17 -3.20 0.42 -12.50
CA GLY A 17 -3.57 1.03 -13.79
C GLY A 17 -4.23 0.02 -14.72
N ASN A 18 -3.70 -1.20 -14.79
CA ASN A 18 -4.23 -2.25 -15.65
C ASN A 18 -4.88 -3.36 -14.81
N SER A 19 -6.18 -3.56 -14.95
CA SER A 19 -6.91 -4.60 -14.19
C SER A 19 -6.43 -6.03 -14.44
N ARG A 20 -5.73 -6.28 -15.55
CA ARG A 20 -5.12 -7.60 -15.85
C ARG A 20 -3.93 -7.94 -14.96
N ASP A 21 -3.37 -6.94 -14.25
CA ASP A 21 -2.27 -7.16 -13.30
C ASP A 21 -2.77 -7.69 -11.95
N MET A 22 -4.06 -7.93 -11.81
CA MET A 22 -4.60 -8.60 -10.63
C MET A 22 -4.13 -10.05 -10.59
N SER A 23 -3.50 -10.46 -9.49
CA SER A 23 -3.03 -11.84 -9.38
C SER A 23 -4.20 -12.83 -9.29
N PRO A 24 -4.13 -14.01 -9.93
CA PRO A 24 -5.17 -15.04 -9.81
C PRO A 24 -5.45 -15.44 -8.36
N ARG A 25 -4.41 -15.51 -7.52
CA ARG A 25 -4.55 -15.78 -6.09
C ARG A 25 -5.28 -14.65 -5.37
N GLY A 26 -5.06 -13.38 -5.77
CA GLY A 26 -5.79 -12.23 -5.25
C GLY A 26 -7.27 -12.32 -5.56
N VAL A 27 -7.64 -12.66 -6.80
CA VAL A 27 -9.03 -12.89 -7.21
C VAL A 27 -9.67 -13.98 -6.34
N GLN A 28 -9.00 -15.14 -6.21
CA GLN A 28 -9.51 -16.25 -5.40
C GLN A 28 -9.73 -15.84 -3.94
N ILE A 29 -8.76 -15.18 -3.30
CA ILE A 29 -8.89 -14.70 -1.91
C ILE A 29 -10.06 -13.73 -1.75
N LEU A 30 -10.19 -12.74 -2.65
CA LEU A 30 -11.29 -11.78 -2.59
C LEU A 30 -12.66 -12.41 -2.83
N THR A 31 -12.71 -13.55 -3.50
CA THR A 31 -13.93 -14.33 -3.68
C THR A 31 -14.28 -15.12 -2.42
N ASP A 32 -13.29 -15.70 -1.75
CA ASP A 32 -13.48 -16.68 -0.67
C ASP A 32 -13.60 -16.08 0.73
N VAL A 33 -13.05 -14.86 0.98
CA VAL A 33 -13.13 -14.25 2.31
C VAL A 33 -14.56 -13.83 2.67
N ASP A 34 -14.84 -13.72 3.97
CA ASP A 34 -16.14 -13.27 4.44
C ASP A 34 -16.38 -11.77 4.33
N ILE A 35 -15.28 -10.98 4.39
CA ILE A 35 -15.36 -9.51 4.39
C ILE A 35 -14.15 -8.95 3.61
N ILE A 36 -14.41 -7.96 2.76
CA ILE A 36 -13.38 -7.14 2.13
C ILE A 36 -13.39 -5.76 2.81
N ALA A 37 -12.28 -5.40 3.44
CA ALA A 37 -12.03 -4.08 4.02
C ALA A 37 -11.32 -3.21 2.96
N ALA A 38 -11.96 -2.15 2.48
CA ALA A 38 -11.51 -1.34 1.37
C ALA A 38 -11.34 0.14 1.75
N GLU A 39 -10.36 0.80 1.17
CA GLU A 39 -10.10 2.22 1.37
C GLU A 39 -11.27 3.08 0.86
N ASP A 40 -11.59 3.03 -0.43
CA ASP A 40 -12.82 3.59 -1.03
C ASP A 40 -13.68 2.47 -1.60
N THR A 41 -14.82 2.22 -0.95
CA THR A 41 -15.75 1.15 -1.35
C THR A 41 -16.33 1.36 -2.75
N ARG A 42 -16.45 2.60 -3.22
CA ARG A 42 -16.98 2.92 -4.56
C ARG A 42 -15.99 2.48 -5.65
N ARG A 43 -14.71 2.80 -5.48
CA ARG A 43 -13.65 2.36 -6.40
C ARG A 43 -13.47 0.86 -6.38
N SER A 44 -13.47 0.29 -5.17
CA SER A 44 -13.36 -1.16 -4.99
C SER A 44 -14.53 -1.91 -5.61
N MET A 45 -15.77 -1.40 -5.54
CA MET A 45 -16.91 -2.00 -6.25
C MET A 45 -16.69 -2.06 -7.77
N VAL A 46 -16.10 -1.03 -8.36
CA VAL A 46 -15.79 -1.03 -9.81
C VAL A 46 -14.76 -2.10 -10.15
N LEU A 47 -13.70 -2.24 -9.34
CA LEU A 47 -12.69 -3.29 -9.53
C LEU A 47 -13.30 -4.68 -9.37
N LEU A 48 -14.01 -4.93 -8.26
CA LEU A 48 -14.64 -6.22 -7.98
C LEU A 48 -15.66 -6.59 -9.05
N GLY A 49 -16.43 -5.62 -9.55
CA GLY A 49 -17.34 -5.83 -10.66
C GLY A 49 -16.66 -6.28 -11.96
N LYS A 50 -15.49 -5.69 -12.30
CA LYS A 50 -14.67 -6.12 -13.45
C LYS A 50 -14.11 -7.53 -13.30
N LEU A 51 -13.89 -7.96 -12.05
CA LEU A 51 -13.37 -9.29 -11.70
C LEU A 51 -14.49 -10.30 -11.42
N GLU A 52 -15.76 -9.91 -11.60
CA GLU A 52 -16.95 -10.71 -11.33
C GLU A 52 -17.06 -11.21 -9.86
N ILE A 53 -16.40 -10.51 -8.93
CA ILE A 53 -16.40 -10.84 -7.51
C ILE A 53 -17.61 -10.17 -6.82
N ARG A 54 -18.40 -10.97 -6.11
CA ARG A 54 -19.50 -10.50 -5.25
C ARG A 54 -19.19 -10.86 -3.80
N ASN A 55 -18.87 -9.87 -3.00
CA ASN A 55 -18.53 -10.10 -1.59
C ASN A 55 -18.95 -8.90 -0.71
N LYS A 56 -18.99 -9.12 0.60
CA LYS A 56 -19.30 -8.07 1.58
C LYS A 56 -18.16 -7.06 1.65
N LEU A 57 -18.44 -5.85 1.22
CA LEU A 57 -17.45 -4.75 1.18
C LEU A 57 -17.72 -3.77 2.34
N MET A 58 -16.67 -3.42 3.07
CA MET A 58 -16.72 -2.46 4.18
C MET A 58 -15.60 -1.43 4.06
N SER A 59 -15.87 -0.17 4.40
CA SER A 59 -14.84 0.86 4.33
C SER A 59 -13.82 0.71 5.47
N ASN A 60 -12.54 0.87 5.14
CA ASN A 60 -11.40 0.88 6.05
C ASN A 60 -10.39 1.93 5.57
N HIS A 61 -10.69 3.21 5.80
CA HIS A 61 -9.85 4.33 5.39
C HIS A 61 -9.16 4.96 6.62
N LYS A 62 -8.14 5.74 6.39
CA LYS A 62 -7.28 6.37 7.41
C LYS A 62 -8.04 7.03 8.58
N PHE A 63 -9.23 7.59 8.33
CA PHE A 63 -10.01 8.29 9.38
C PHE A 63 -10.89 7.37 10.23
N ASN A 64 -11.16 6.12 9.80
CA ASN A 64 -12.00 5.18 10.54
C ASN A 64 -11.28 3.88 10.93
N GLU A 65 -10.04 3.69 10.48
CA GLU A 65 -9.26 2.47 10.64
C GLU A 65 -9.17 2.03 12.11
N TYR A 66 -8.83 2.95 13.01
CA TYR A 66 -8.70 2.66 14.44
C TYR A 66 -10.03 2.16 15.05
N GLY A 67 -11.14 2.83 14.75
CA GLY A 67 -12.46 2.43 15.27
C GLY A 67 -12.97 1.11 14.72
N LYS A 68 -12.60 0.78 13.47
CA LYS A 68 -13.03 -0.45 12.80
C LYS A 68 -12.11 -1.64 13.02
N ALA A 69 -10.85 -1.44 13.41
CA ALA A 69 -9.93 -2.53 13.70
C ALA A 69 -10.54 -3.51 14.71
N LYS A 70 -11.12 -3.02 15.81
CA LYS A 70 -11.79 -3.85 16.82
C LYS A 70 -12.92 -4.71 16.23
N TYR A 71 -13.70 -4.14 15.32
CA TYR A 71 -14.77 -4.90 14.65
C TYR A 71 -14.22 -6.05 13.84
N PHE A 72 -13.22 -5.77 12.96
CA PHE A 72 -12.62 -6.82 12.13
C PHE A 72 -11.91 -7.89 12.96
N ILE A 73 -11.25 -7.50 14.07
CA ILE A 73 -10.62 -8.45 15.00
C ILE A 73 -11.67 -9.39 15.60
N ASN A 74 -12.84 -8.88 16.05
CA ASN A 74 -13.90 -9.71 16.60
C ASN A 74 -14.48 -10.68 15.56
N GLU A 75 -14.67 -10.23 14.31
CA GLU A 75 -15.12 -11.10 13.22
C GLU A 75 -14.09 -12.22 12.96
N MET A 76 -12.79 -11.91 12.97
CA MET A 76 -11.74 -12.91 12.76
C MET A 76 -11.62 -13.87 13.96
N LYS A 77 -11.81 -13.42 15.18
CA LYS A 77 -11.90 -14.29 16.36
C LYS A 77 -13.11 -15.24 16.29
N ALA A 78 -14.18 -14.80 15.63
CA ALA A 78 -15.35 -15.63 15.36
C ALA A 78 -15.17 -16.60 14.17
N GLY A 79 -13.95 -16.70 13.59
CA GLY A 79 -13.60 -17.62 12.51
C GLY A 79 -13.73 -17.06 11.10
N LYS A 80 -14.17 -15.81 10.93
CA LYS A 80 -14.31 -15.16 9.61
C LYS A 80 -12.98 -14.66 9.10
N SER A 81 -12.72 -14.81 7.81
CA SER A 81 -11.55 -14.26 7.14
C SER A 81 -11.84 -12.88 6.54
N VAL A 82 -10.83 -12.00 6.60
CA VAL A 82 -10.92 -10.61 6.13
C VAL A 82 -9.81 -10.34 5.11
N ALA A 83 -10.13 -9.69 4.00
CA ALA A 83 -9.13 -9.16 3.07
C ALA A 83 -9.07 -7.64 3.16
N VAL A 84 -7.87 -7.06 3.20
CA VAL A 84 -7.64 -5.62 3.06
C VAL A 84 -7.19 -5.33 1.64
N ILE A 85 -7.84 -4.35 1.02
CA ILE A 85 -7.46 -3.77 -0.28
C ILE A 85 -7.41 -2.24 -0.20
N THR A 86 -6.59 -1.64 -1.05
CA THR A 86 -6.52 -0.18 -1.27
C THR A 86 -6.96 0.17 -2.69
N ASP A 87 -7.05 1.44 -2.99
CA ASP A 87 -7.50 1.93 -4.31
C ASP A 87 -6.58 1.46 -5.44
N ALA A 88 -5.26 1.37 -5.17
CA ALA A 88 -4.27 0.89 -6.11
C ALA A 88 -2.99 0.43 -5.39
N GLY A 89 -2.45 -0.72 -5.78
CA GLY A 89 -1.19 -1.23 -5.27
C GLY A 89 -1.31 -2.07 -3.99
N THR A 90 -0.22 -2.14 -3.25
CA THR A 90 -0.09 -2.96 -2.04
C THR A 90 -0.56 -2.17 -0.83
N PRO A 91 -1.56 -2.64 -0.06
CA PRO A 91 -2.02 -2.00 1.17
C PRO A 91 -0.87 -1.72 2.13
N CYS A 92 -0.98 -0.66 2.93
CA CYS A 92 0.00 -0.19 3.91
C CYS A 92 1.27 0.47 3.34
N ILE A 93 1.49 0.41 2.05
CA ILE A 93 2.63 1.07 1.39
C ILE A 93 2.20 2.48 0.95
N SER A 94 2.28 3.45 1.85
CA SER A 94 1.71 4.81 1.76
C SER A 94 0.18 4.88 1.79
N ASP A 95 -0.47 3.79 2.15
CA ASP A 95 -1.91 3.58 2.19
C ASP A 95 -2.37 3.11 3.59
N PRO A 96 -3.70 3.14 3.89
CA PRO A 96 -4.22 2.60 5.15
C PRO A 96 -4.07 1.08 5.25
N GLY A 97 -4.21 0.53 6.47
CA GLY A 97 -4.17 -0.90 6.76
C GLY A 97 -3.25 -1.27 7.93
N ASN A 98 -2.30 -0.40 8.28
CA ASN A 98 -1.31 -0.67 9.32
C ASN A 98 -1.92 -0.92 10.69
N GLU A 99 -2.95 -0.17 11.08
CA GLU A 99 -3.60 -0.33 12.39
C GLU A 99 -4.31 -1.68 12.50
N LEU A 100 -4.98 -2.11 11.43
CA LEU A 100 -5.63 -3.41 11.41
C LEU A 100 -4.61 -4.55 11.45
N ILE A 101 -3.50 -4.44 10.72
CA ILE A 101 -2.43 -5.45 10.77
C ILE A 101 -1.83 -5.54 12.16
N ARG A 102 -1.49 -4.40 12.78
CA ARG A 102 -0.96 -4.36 14.15
C ARG A 102 -1.92 -5.04 15.11
N ALA A 103 -3.18 -4.65 15.09
CA ALA A 103 -4.19 -5.24 15.94
C ALA A 103 -4.35 -6.76 15.70
N ALA A 104 -4.26 -7.23 14.45
CA ALA A 104 -4.32 -8.64 14.13
C ALA A 104 -3.15 -9.42 14.74
N VAL A 105 -1.92 -8.91 14.59
CA VAL A 105 -0.71 -9.52 15.16
C VAL A 105 -0.79 -9.57 16.69
N GLU A 106 -1.17 -8.46 17.34
CA GLU A 106 -1.34 -8.38 18.79
C GLU A 106 -2.39 -9.34 19.35
N ASN A 107 -3.39 -9.71 18.53
CA ASN A 107 -4.43 -10.67 18.89
C ASN A 107 -4.17 -12.11 18.41
N GLY A 108 -2.96 -12.41 17.93
CA GLY A 108 -2.59 -13.76 17.47
C GLY A 108 -3.30 -14.21 16.20
N ILE A 109 -3.89 -13.28 15.42
CA ILE A 109 -4.56 -13.59 14.16
C ILE A 109 -3.50 -13.74 13.07
N ARG A 110 -3.64 -14.81 12.28
CA ARG A 110 -2.75 -15.05 11.14
C ARG A 110 -2.90 -13.93 10.09
N VAL A 111 -1.79 -13.31 9.71
CA VAL A 111 -1.72 -12.32 8.63
C VAL A 111 -1.00 -12.91 7.43
N VAL A 112 -1.58 -12.80 6.24
CA VAL A 112 -1.04 -13.37 5.00
C VAL A 112 -0.97 -12.29 3.92
N GLY A 113 0.24 -12.01 3.43
CA GLY A 113 0.44 -11.19 2.24
C GLY A 113 0.09 -11.95 0.95
N VAL A 114 -0.63 -11.29 0.07
CA VAL A 114 -0.92 -11.78 -1.29
C VAL A 114 -0.17 -10.88 -2.26
N PRO A 115 0.95 -11.36 -2.85
CA PRO A 115 1.80 -10.56 -3.73
C PRO A 115 1.04 -10.01 -4.94
N GLY A 116 1.41 -8.82 -5.36
CA GLY A 116 0.86 -8.15 -6.53
C GLY A 116 1.53 -6.81 -6.80
N CYS A 117 0.81 -5.88 -7.42
CA CYS A 117 1.34 -4.61 -7.88
C CYS A 117 1.87 -3.74 -6.74
N CYS A 118 3.04 -3.16 -6.96
CA CYS A 118 3.62 -2.11 -6.11
C CYS A 118 4.34 -1.10 -7.01
N ALA A 119 3.83 0.12 -7.09
CA ALA A 119 4.34 1.14 -8.01
C ALA A 119 5.81 1.48 -7.72
N ALA A 120 6.21 1.58 -6.44
CA ALA A 120 7.59 1.88 -6.07
C ALA A 120 8.57 0.80 -6.57
N VAL A 121 8.26 -0.48 -6.34
CA VAL A 121 9.13 -1.59 -6.77
C VAL A 121 9.16 -1.70 -8.29
N ASN A 122 8.00 -1.53 -8.95
CA ASN A 122 7.94 -1.54 -10.41
C ASN A 122 8.76 -0.41 -11.04
N ALA A 123 8.63 0.81 -10.53
CA ALA A 123 9.41 1.96 -10.99
C ALA A 123 10.92 1.73 -10.78
N LEU A 124 11.34 1.24 -9.62
CA LEU A 124 12.73 0.91 -9.34
C LEU A 124 13.26 -0.10 -10.36
N SER A 125 12.54 -1.18 -10.64
CA SER A 125 12.99 -2.25 -11.53
C SER A 125 13.28 -1.81 -12.97
N ILE A 126 12.67 -0.72 -13.43
CA ILE A 126 12.84 -0.16 -14.79
C ILE A 126 13.66 1.13 -14.81
N SER A 127 14.10 1.64 -13.67
CA SER A 127 14.80 2.92 -13.55
C SER A 127 16.22 2.93 -14.16
N GLY A 128 16.86 1.78 -14.25
CA GLY A 128 18.28 1.64 -14.62
C GLY A 128 19.23 2.22 -13.58
N PHE A 129 18.80 2.37 -12.32
CA PHE A 129 19.63 2.80 -11.20
C PHE A 129 20.26 1.61 -10.48
N ASP A 130 21.26 1.87 -9.66
CA ASP A 130 21.79 0.86 -8.75
C ASP A 130 20.76 0.55 -7.64
N LEU A 131 20.35 -0.69 -7.58
CA LEU A 131 19.35 -1.19 -6.62
C LEU A 131 19.95 -2.11 -5.55
N SER A 132 21.29 -2.14 -5.43
CA SER A 132 21.98 -2.89 -4.37
C SER A 132 21.49 -2.50 -2.97
N SER A 133 21.15 -1.22 -2.82
CA SER A 133 20.36 -0.71 -1.68
C SER A 133 19.43 0.41 -2.17
N PHE A 134 18.20 0.43 -1.64
CA PHE A 134 17.28 1.53 -1.92
C PHE A 134 16.44 1.86 -0.68
N LEU A 135 15.98 3.12 -0.64
CA LEU A 135 15.07 3.60 0.38
C LEU A 135 13.81 4.14 -0.27
N PHE A 136 12.67 3.54 0.05
CA PHE A 136 11.37 4.09 -0.27
C PHE A 136 10.89 4.98 0.88
N TYR A 137 10.74 6.27 0.61
CA TYR A 137 10.38 7.27 1.61
C TYR A 137 8.87 7.49 1.72
N GLY A 138 8.09 7.06 0.73
CA GLY A 138 6.70 7.44 0.55
C GLY A 138 6.56 8.74 -0.23
N PHE A 139 5.60 9.60 0.12
CA PHE A 139 5.44 10.89 -0.57
C PHE A 139 6.55 11.89 -0.21
N PHE A 140 7.05 12.60 -1.23
CA PHE A 140 8.01 13.67 -1.00
C PHE A 140 7.39 14.78 -0.14
N PRO A 141 8.12 15.34 0.85
CA PRO A 141 7.59 16.31 1.78
C PRO A 141 7.02 17.56 1.10
N ARG A 142 6.08 18.23 1.78
CA ARG A 142 5.50 19.49 1.28
C ARG A 142 6.30 20.70 1.73
N GLU A 143 6.68 20.71 3.01
CA GLU A 143 7.37 21.84 3.62
C GLU A 143 8.85 21.89 3.20
N THR A 144 9.34 23.07 2.85
CA THR A 144 10.71 23.28 2.38
C THR A 144 11.76 22.80 3.39
N ALA A 145 11.52 23.00 4.69
CA ALA A 145 12.44 22.53 5.73
C ALA A 145 12.59 21.00 5.73
N ASP A 146 11.48 20.28 5.55
CA ASP A 146 11.50 18.81 5.49
C ASP A 146 12.09 18.30 4.18
N ARG A 147 11.83 18.97 3.06
CA ARG A 147 12.51 18.70 1.78
C ARG A 147 14.02 18.80 1.91
N ARG A 148 14.54 19.85 2.57
CA ARG A 148 15.98 20.02 2.84
C ARG A 148 16.55 18.92 3.74
N ARG A 149 15.78 18.47 4.75
CA ARG A 149 16.20 17.32 5.57
C ARG A 149 16.35 16.05 4.74
N VAL A 150 15.38 15.77 3.86
CA VAL A 150 15.44 14.61 2.95
C VAL A 150 16.63 14.75 1.99
N LEU A 151 16.86 15.92 1.41
CA LEU A 151 18.01 16.16 0.53
C LEU A 151 19.34 15.97 1.28
N MET A 152 19.45 16.44 2.53
CA MET A 152 20.65 16.19 3.34
C MET A 152 20.84 14.70 3.66
N MET A 153 19.77 13.96 3.91
CA MET A 153 19.81 12.51 4.09
C MET A 153 20.33 11.82 2.82
N MET A 154 19.81 12.20 1.65
CA MET A 154 20.26 11.67 0.36
C MET A 154 21.75 11.95 0.09
N ARG A 155 22.24 13.17 0.44
CA ARG A 155 23.65 13.55 0.25
C ARG A 155 24.62 12.83 1.21
N LYS A 156 24.15 12.41 2.37
CA LYS A 156 24.96 11.77 3.42
C LYS A 156 24.83 10.26 3.44
N GLY A 157 23.81 9.73 2.79
CA GLY A 157 23.44 8.33 2.91
C GLY A 157 24.31 7.41 2.08
N ASP A 158 24.49 6.19 2.59
CA ASP A 158 25.13 5.07 1.87
C ASP A 158 24.14 4.33 0.97
N THR A 159 22.91 4.84 0.84
CA THR A 159 21.87 4.24 0.02
C THR A 159 22.03 4.65 -1.44
N ALA A 160 22.11 3.67 -2.33
CA ALA A 160 22.34 3.92 -3.75
C ALA A 160 21.19 4.64 -4.44
N THR A 161 19.94 4.30 -4.09
CA THR A 161 18.74 4.83 -4.74
C THR A 161 17.66 5.20 -3.74
N TYR A 162 17.02 6.34 -3.97
CA TYR A 162 15.85 6.80 -3.20
C TYR A 162 14.63 6.84 -4.10
N ALA A 163 13.51 6.30 -3.60
CA ALA A 163 12.24 6.28 -4.30
C ALA A 163 11.18 7.08 -3.51
N PHE A 164 10.37 7.86 -4.23
CA PHE A 164 9.31 8.67 -3.66
C PHE A 164 8.04 8.54 -4.49
N TYR A 165 6.89 8.66 -3.86
CA TYR A 165 5.66 8.96 -4.54
C TYR A 165 5.45 10.47 -4.65
N GLU A 166 4.90 10.91 -5.77
CA GLU A 166 4.47 12.29 -5.93
C GLU A 166 3.24 12.38 -6.85
N SER A 167 2.42 13.37 -6.62
CA SER A 167 1.28 13.63 -7.50
C SER A 167 1.72 14.38 -8.75
N PRO A 168 1.06 14.14 -9.91
CA PRO A 168 1.36 14.86 -11.15
C PRO A 168 1.30 16.39 -11.02
N LYS A 169 0.42 16.88 -10.12
CA LYS A 169 0.27 18.34 -9.87
C LYS A 169 1.43 18.96 -9.12
N ARG A 170 2.26 18.15 -8.45
CA ARG A 170 3.35 18.63 -7.59
C ARG A 170 4.74 18.32 -8.11
N ILE A 171 4.85 17.43 -9.11
CA ILE A 171 6.14 16.95 -9.61
C ILE A 171 7.06 18.09 -10.05
N MET A 172 6.52 19.12 -10.73
CA MET A 172 7.32 20.27 -11.15
C MET A 172 7.90 21.01 -9.95
N SER A 173 7.13 21.23 -8.90
CA SER A 173 7.63 21.90 -7.69
C SER A 173 8.71 21.09 -6.94
N VAL A 174 8.77 19.78 -7.14
CA VAL A 174 9.85 18.94 -6.61
C VAL A 174 11.11 19.08 -7.46
N ILE A 175 10.96 19.10 -8.78
CA ILE A 175 12.08 19.32 -9.71
C ILE A 175 12.69 20.70 -9.49
N ASP A 176 11.85 21.75 -9.42
CA ASP A 176 12.30 23.13 -9.18
C ASP A 176 13.08 23.23 -7.86
N PHE A 177 12.60 22.59 -6.79
CA PHE A 177 13.30 22.51 -5.52
C PHE A 177 14.69 21.90 -5.65
N PHE A 178 14.86 20.80 -6.39
CA PHE A 178 16.18 20.20 -6.59
C PHE A 178 17.11 21.10 -7.42
N ILE A 179 16.58 21.86 -8.37
CA ILE A 179 17.35 22.84 -9.16
C ILE A 179 17.80 24.00 -8.26
N GLU A 180 16.89 24.59 -7.48
CA GLU A 180 17.18 25.71 -6.56
C GLU A 180 18.22 25.34 -5.50
N GLU A 181 18.16 24.12 -4.96
CA GLU A 181 19.14 23.62 -3.99
C GLU A 181 20.45 23.13 -4.66
N ASN A 182 20.62 23.34 -5.95
CA ASN A 182 21.77 22.88 -6.75
C ASN A 182 22.12 21.40 -6.48
N ALA A 183 21.09 20.57 -6.47
CA ALA A 183 21.24 19.14 -6.20
C ALA A 183 21.79 18.41 -7.42
N GLN A 184 23.01 17.91 -7.32
CA GLN A 184 23.65 17.09 -8.37
C GLN A 184 23.07 15.66 -8.33
N LEU A 185 21.83 15.49 -8.80
CA LEU A 185 21.08 14.23 -8.75
C LEU A 185 20.70 13.75 -10.14
N ARG A 186 20.76 12.45 -10.32
CA ARG A 186 20.14 11.77 -11.45
C ARG A 186 18.70 11.42 -11.07
N LEU A 187 17.74 11.82 -11.89
CA LEU A 187 16.31 11.59 -11.64
C LEU A 187 15.72 10.64 -12.69
N CYS A 188 14.83 9.76 -12.25
CA CYS A 188 13.98 8.94 -13.11
C CYS A 188 12.52 9.19 -12.71
N LEU A 189 11.70 9.64 -13.66
CA LEU A 189 10.25 9.83 -13.47
C LEU A 189 9.52 8.67 -14.14
N CYS A 190 8.76 7.93 -13.34
CA CYS A 190 7.91 6.82 -13.79
C CYS A 190 6.43 7.19 -13.60
N ASN A 191 5.62 6.98 -14.67
CA ASN A 191 4.18 7.23 -14.68
C ASN A 191 3.44 5.97 -15.15
#